data_4bf8902a96571e6e64bed3c9aab2df0d
#
_entry.id   4bf8902a96571e6e64bed3c9aab2df0d
#
_cell.length_a   1.000
_cell.length_b   1.000
_cell.length_c   1.000
_cell.angle_alpha   90.00
_cell.angle_beta   90.00
_cell.angle_gamma   90.00
#
_symmetry.space_group_name_H-M   'P 1'
#
loop_
_entity.id
_entity.type
_entity.pdbx_description
1 polymer ?
#
loop_
_entity_poly.entity_id
_entity_poly.type
_entity_poly.pdbx_seq_one_letter_code
_entity_poly.pdbx_strand_id
1 'polypeptide(L)'
;MHQPPASDALKIGRVFPAPPRVHWAVLLVLIAAAEALVCYLFPGPYKNFAIYAVAAAWPTYLCFWIRRLNPRASSLYWAIASIVTGYGFLFSWLLGVVVIFELREELLDHYNRREPIGMNLNWIMTIVGSVIYFQFALNKVSRQKEAVEEISAIESERSVPA
;
A
#
# COMPACT_ATOMS: atom_id res chain seq x y z
N MET A 1 -26.49 5.92 0.48
CA MET A 1 -25.38 4.98 0.65
C MET A 1 -25.76 4.01 1.76
N HIS A 2 -25.98 2.74 1.42
CA HIS A 2 -26.41 1.73 2.40
C HIS A 2 -25.12 1.20 3.07
N GLN A 3 -24.90 1.54 4.35
CA GLN A 3 -23.85 0.89 5.14
C GLN A 3 -24.30 -0.55 5.40
N PRO A 4 -23.51 -1.58 5.06
CA PRO A 4 -23.82 -2.94 5.44
C PRO A 4 -23.92 -3.06 6.97
N PRO A 5 -24.77 -3.93 7.48
CA PRO A 5 -24.92 -4.12 8.91
C PRO A 5 -23.58 -4.54 9.55
N ALA A 6 -23.30 -4.03 10.74
CA ALA A 6 -22.02 -4.24 11.44
C ALA A 6 -21.62 -5.73 11.58
N SER A 7 -22.62 -6.65 11.61
CA SER A 7 -22.42 -8.10 11.64
C SER A 7 -21.72 -8.67 10.40
N ASP A 8 -21.93 -8.07 9.22
CA ASP A 8 -21.31 -8.53 7.97
C ASP A 8 -19.87 -7.99 7.84
N ALA A 9 -19.60 -6.79 8.36
CA ALA A 9 -18.25 -6.24 8.46
C ALA A 9 -17.36 -7.08 9.40
N LEU A 10 -17.89 -7.62 10.47
CA LEU A 10 -17.20 -8.50 11.43
C LEU A 10 -16.74 -9.83 10.81
N LYS A 11 -17.50 -10.40 9.87
CA LYS A 11 -17.14 -11.66 9.20
C LYS A 11 -16.03 -11.47 8.18
N ILE A 12 -15.90 -10.30 7.59
CA ILE A 12 -14.98 -10.02 6.48
C ILE A 12 -13.56 -9.73 7.00
N GLY A 13 -13.39 -9.12 8.18
CA GLY A 13 -12.09 -8.75 8.75
C GLY A 13 -11.15 -9.93 9.05
N ARG A 14 -11.69 -11.17 9.16
CA ARG A 14 -10.90 -12.39 9.45
C ARG A 14 -10.30 -13.06 8.21
N VAL A 15 -10.72 -12.70 7.01
CA VAL A 15 -10.35 -13.43 5.78
C VAL A 15 -9.07 -12.91 5.15
N PHE A 16 -8.75 -11.63 5.32
CA PHE A 16 -7.60 -11.01 4.68
C PHE A 16 -6.58 -10.48 5.70
N PRO A 17 -5.28 -10.69 5.45
CA PRO A 17 -4.23 -10.20 6.33
C PRO A 17 -4.27 -8.68 6.44
N ALA A 18 -3.94 -8.17 7.63
CA ALA A 18 -3.82 -6.74 7.84
C ALA A 18 -2.75 -6.13 6.92
N PRO A 19 -2.96 -4.91 6.40
CA PRO A 19 -1.97 -4.25 5.56
C PRO A 19 -0.68 -3.96 6.35
N PRO A 20 0.47 -3.86 5.65
CA PRO A 20 1.74 -3.57 6.28
C PRO A 20 1.70 -2.20 6.99
N ARG A 21 2.08 -2.19 8.26
CA ARG A 21 2.11 -0.97 9.08
C ARG A 21 3.52 -0.44 9.16
N VAL A 22 3.72 0.71 8.58
CA VAL A 22 4.94 1.49 8.78
C VAL A 22 4.53 2.94 9.09
N HIS A 23 5.14 3.51 10.12
CA HIS A 23 4.91 4.93 10.37
C HIS A 23 5.52 5.72 9.21
N TRP A 24 4.75 6.63 8.62
CA TRP A 24 5.15 7.37 7.42
C TRP A 24 6.47 8.14 7.60
N ALA A 25 6.73 8.69 8.79
CA ALA A 25 7.97 9.39 9.08
C ALA A 25 9.18 8.43 9.12
N VAL A 26 9.01 7.22 9.66
CA VAL A 26 10.04 6.18 9.63
C VAL A 26 10.34 5.76 8.19
N LEU A 27 9.31 5.59 7.37
CA LEU A 27 9.48 5.27 5.95
C LEU A 27 10.26 6.37 5.21
N LEU A 28 9.94 7.65 5.44
CA LEU A 28 10.68 8.76 4.86
C LEU A 28 12.14 8.79 5.28
N VAL A 29 12.41 8.60 6.58
CA VAL A 29 13.79 8.56 7.09
C VAL A 29 14.56 7.39 6.48
N LEU A 30 13.95 6.22 6.36
CA LEU A 30 14.58 5.05 5.74
C LEU A 30 14.89 5.27 4.25
N ILE A 31 13.95 5.86 3.50
CA ILE A 31 14.17 6.19 2.08
C ILE A 31 15.31 7.21 1.96
N ALA A 32 15.26 8.31 2.71
CA ALA A 32 16.30 9.35 2.68
C ALA A 32 17.69 8.81 3.07
N ALA A 33 17.76 7.97 4.10
CA ALA A 33 18.99 7.34 4.53
C ALA A 33 19.54 6.37 3.46
N ALA A 34 18.66 5.56 2.83
CA ALA A 34 19.05 4.66 1.77
C ALA A 34 19.51 5.41 0.52
N GLU A 35 18.84 6.50 0.14
CA GLU A 35 19.27 7.37 -0.97
C GLU A 35 20.63 8.03 -0.69
N ALA A 36 20.85 8.54 0.53
CA ALA A 36 22.14 9.10 0.94
C ALA A 36 23.26 8.04 0.87
N LEU A 37 22.98 6.82 1.35
CA LEU A 37 23.93 5.71 1.29
C LEU A 37 24.24 5.32 -0.16
N VAL A 38 23.24 5.25 -1.02
CA VAL A 38 23.41 4.99 -2.46
C VAL A 38 24.25 6.07 -3.11
N CYS A 39 24.00 7.34 -2.78
CA CYS A 39 24.80 8.46 -3.28
C CYS A 39 26.28 8.35 -2.90
N TYR A 40 26.56 7.78 -1.73
CA TYR A 40 27.92 7.57 -1.23
C TYR A 40 28.59 6.36 -1.87
N LEU A 41 27.87 5.24 -2.01
CA LEU A 41 28.42 3.96 -2.46
C LEU A 41 28.54 3.84 -3.99
N PHE A 42 27.69 4.53 -4.75
CA PHE A 42 27.61 4.43 -6.21
C PHE A 42 27.90 5.76 -6.90
N PRO A 43 29.17 6.22 -6.92
CA PRO A 43 29.53 7.39 -7.72
C PRO A 43 29.43 7.08 -9.21
N GLY A 44 28.92 8.01 -10.02
CA GLY A 44 28.89 7.85 -11.47
C GLY A 44 27.48 7.62 -12.06
N PRO A 45 27.39 7.10 -13.30
CA PRO A 45 26.12 7.04 -14.05
C PRO A 45 25.06 6.13 -13.43
N TYR A 46 25.49 5.13 -12.67
CA TYR A 46 24.56 4.18 -12.00
C TYR A 46 23.85 4.76 -10.78
N LYS A 47 24.29 5.92 -10.26
CA LYS A 47 23.70 6.59 -9.10
C LYS A 47 22.21 6.84 -9.27
N ASN A 48 21.81 7.40 -10.41
CA ASN A 48 20.41 7.73 -10.67
C ASN A 48 19.52 6.49 -10.71
N PHE A 49 20.03 5.40 -11.30
CA PHE A 49 19.31 4.11 -11.29
C PHE A 49 19.14 3.57 -9.87
N ALA A 50 20.18 3.59 -9.06
CA ALA A 50 20.16 3.10 -7.70
C ALA A 50 19.23 3.93 -6.80
N ILE A 51 19.23 5.26 -6.91
CA ILE A 51 18.29 6.15 -6.22
C ILE A 51 16.84 5.81 -6.61
N TYR A 52 16.59 5.67 -7.92
CA TYR A 52 15.27 5.31 -8.41
C TYR A 52 14.80 3.94 -7.88
N ALA A 53 15.68 2.94 -7.87
CA ALA A 53 15.37 1.62 -7.32
C ALA A 53 15.00 1.67 -5.84
N VAL A 54 15.69 2.48 -5.03
CA VAL A 54 15.37 2.71 -3.61
C VAL A 54 14.01 3.37 -3.47
N ALA A 55 13.74 4.44 -4.22
CA ALA A 55 12.45 5.14 -4.17
C ALA A 55 11.29 4.23 -4.62
N ALA A 56 11.52 3.35 -5.61
CA ALA A 56 10.54 2.41 -6.12
C ALA A 56 10.34 1.17 -5.22
N ALA A 57 11.23 0.90 -4.25
CA ALA A 57 11.19 -0.33 -3.45
C ALA A 57 9.88 -0.48 -2.66
N TRP A 58 9.42 0.59 -2.01
CA TRP A 58 8.19 0.54 -1.21
C TRP A 58 6.92 0.40 -2.05
N PRO A 59 6.69 1.20 -3.12
CA PRO A 59 5.58 0.95 -4.03
C PRO A 59 5.58 -0.47 -4.60
N THR A 60 6.74 -0.98 -4.99
CA THR A 60 6.87 -2.37 -5.49
C THR A 60 6.48 -3.39 -4.43
N TYR A 61 6.88 -3.18 -3.18
CA TYR A 61 6.45 -4.03 -2.06
C TYR A 61 4.94 -4.00 -1.87
N LEU A 62 4.30 -2.82 -1.94
CA LEU A 62 2.83 -2.71 -1.87
C LEU A 62 2.15 -3.41 -3.04
N CYS A 63 2.68 -3.29 -4.27
CA CYS A 63 2.18 -4.02 -5.43
C CYS A 63 2.29 -5.54 -5.25
N PHE A 64 3.40 -6.01 -4.67
CA PHE A 64 3.58 -7.43 -4.35
C PHE A 64 2.61 -7.90 -3.27
N TRP A 65 2.38 -7.09 -2.24
CA TRP A 65 1.43 -7.40 -1.18
C TRP A 65 0.00 -7.46 -1.71
N ILE A 66 -0.46 -6.46 -2.49
CA ILE A 66 -1.82 -6.47 -3.06
C ILE A 66 -2.02 -7.63 -4.05
N ARG A 67 -0.98 -8.04 -4.78
CA ARG A 67 -1.03 -9.20 -5.67
C ARG A 67 -1.24 -10.51 -4.92
N ARG A 68 -0.75 -10.64 -3.69
CA ARG A 68 -1.06 -11.80 -2.84
C ARG A 68 -2.55 -11.88 -2.47
N LEU A 69 -3.20 -10.72 -2.33
CA LEU A 69 -4.64 -10.63 -2.05
C LEU A 69 -5.48 -10.76 -3.33
N ASN A 70 -4.98 -10.25 -4.44
CA ASN A 70 -5.61 -10.29 -5.75
C ASN A 70 -4.62 -10.78 -6.82
N PRO A 71 -4.63 -12.07 -7.20
CA PRO A 71 -3.71 -12.61 -8.20
C PRO A 71 -3.81 -11.97 -9.59
N ARG A 72 -4.92 -11.26 -9.88
CA ARG A 72 -5.14 -10.54 -11.14
C ARG A 72 -4.58 -9.12 -11.13
N ALA A 73 -4.03 -8.67 -10.00
CA ALA A 73 -3.43 -7.33 -9.88
C ALA A 73 -2.29 -7.15 -10.90
N SER A 74 -2.34 -6.06 -11.67
CA SER A 74 -1.38 -5.74 -12.73
C SER A 74 -0.27 -4.78 -12.29
N SER A 75 -0.48 -4.06 -11.20
CA SER A 75 0.45 -3.04 -10.70
C SER A 75 1.88 -3.56 -10.49
N LEU A 76 2.06 -4.82 -10.09
CA LEU A 76 3.38 -5.41 -9.91
C LEU A 76 4.15 -5.51 -11.22
N TYR A 77 3.49 -5.84 -12.34
CA TYR A 77 4.16 -5.91 -13.65
C TYR A 77 4.66 -4.52 -14.09
N TRP A 78 3.83 -3.50 -13.87
CA TRP A 78 4.20 -2.12 -14.16
C TRP A 78 5.34 -1.62 -13.25
N ALA A 79 5.33 -2.01 -11.96
CA ALA A 79 6.40 -1.70 -11.03
C ALA A 79 7.74 -2.30 -11.49
N ILE A 80 7.76 -3.58 -11.87
CA ILE A 80 8.95 -4.24 -12.41
C ILE A 80 9.40 -3.56 -13.72
N ALA A 81 8.47 -3.30 -14.65
CA ALA A 81 8.76 -2.62 -15.90
C ALA A 81 9.40 -1.24 -15.67
N SER A 82 8.89 -0.47 -14.69
CA SER A 82 9.42 0.86 -14.35
C SER A 82 10.86 0.79 -13.81
N ILE A 83 11.19 -0.23 -13.03
CA ILE A 83 12.57 -0.44 -12.52
C ILE A 83 13.50 -0.84 -13.63
N VAL A 84 13.09 -1.80 -14.48
CA VAL A 84 13.92 -2.29 -15.60
C VAL A 84 14.21 -1.20 -16.62
N THR A 85 13.23 -0.31 -16.88
CA THR A 85 13.40 0.81 -17.82
C THR A 85 14.07 2.04 -17.21
N GLY A 86 14.50 1.96 -15.96
CA GLY A 86 15.06 3.06 -15.15
C GLY A 86 16.25 3.82 -15.76
N TYR A 87 16.86 3.32 -16.86
CA TYR A 87 17.88 4.04 -17.62
C TYR A 87 17.34 5.26 -18.40
N GLY A 88 16.04 5.31 -18.73
CA GLY A 88 15.39 6.42 -19.39
C GLY A 88 14.55 7.24 -18.41
N PHE A 89 15.15 8.23 -17.76
CA PHE A 89 14.55 9.02 -16.67
C PHE A 89 13.08 9.44 -16.89
N LEU A 90 12.76 9.98 -18.06
CA LEU A 90 11.39 10.41 -18.40
C LEU A 90 10.43 9.21 -18.53
N PHE A 91 10.89 8.11 -19.14
CA PHE A 91 10.05 6.95 -19.36
C PHE A 91 9.75 6.20 -18.07
N SER A 92 10.75 6.08 -17.19
CA SER A 92 10.59 5.49 -15.86
C SER A 92 9.66 6.30 -14.98
N TRP A 93 9.71 7.62 -15.07
CA TRP A 93 8.81 8.49 -14.32
C TRP A 93 7.35 8.31 -14.76
N LEU A 94 7.09 8.25 -16.09
CA LEU A 94 5.76 7.98 -16.63
C LEU A 94 5.24 6.62 -16.19
N LEU A 95 6.06 5.57 -16.25
CA LEU A 95 5.69 4.25 -15.76
C LEU A 95 5.44 4.26 -14.26
N GLY A 96 6.21 5.01 -13.48
CA GLY A 96 5.98 5.21 -12.04
C GLY A 96 4.61 5.82 -11.75
N VAL A 97 4.16 6.79 -12.55
CA VAL A 97 2.81 7.36 -12.45
C VAL A 97 1.75 6.29 -12.75
N VAL A 98 1.94 5.47 -13.79
CA VAL A 98 1.03 4.35 -14.10
C VAL A 98 0.95 3.38 -12.93
N VAL A 99 2.08 3.00 -12.33
CA VAL A 99 2.12 2.11 -11.14
C VAL A 99 1.27 2.67 -9.99
N ILE A 100 1.39 3.98 -9.72
CA ILE A 100 0.65 4.64 -8.64
C ILE A 100 -0.85 4.59 -8.88
N PHE A 101 -1.31 4.82 -10.13
CA PHE A 101 -2.73 4.75 -10.45
C PHE A 101 -3.27 3.32 -10.44
N GLU A 102 -2.55 2.36 -10.99
CA GLU A 102 -2.93 0.95 -10.95
C GLU A 102 -3.03 0.46 -9.49
N LEU A 103 -2.03 0.75 -8.67
CA LEU A 103 -2.05 0.40 -7.26
C LEU A 103 -3.24 1.05 -6.52
N ARG A 104 -3.57 2.30 -6.84
CA ARG A 104 -4.74 2.98 -6.29
C ARG A 104 -6.04 2.24 -6.64
N GLU A 105 -6.25 1.91 -7.91
CA GLU A 105 -7.45 1.22 -8.36
C GLU A 105 -7.56 -0.19 -7.74
N GLU A 106 -6.47 -0.90 -7.65
CA GLU A 106 -6.42 -2.22 -7.02
C GLU A 106 -6.73 -2.18 -5.51
N LEU A 107 -6.22 -1.17 -4.79
CA LEU A 107 -6.55 -0.94 -3.38
C LEU A 107 -8.02 -0.58 -3.21
N LEU A 108 -8.57 0.30 -4.05
CA LEU A 108 -9.98 0.67 -4.02
C LEU A 108 -10.88 -0.52 -4.34
N ASP A 109 -10.52 -1.33 -5.33
CA ASP A 109 -11.28 -2.55 -5.66
C ASP A 109 -11.27 -3.53 -4.50
N HIS A 110 -10.10 -3.75 -3.89
CA HIS A 110 -9.98 -4.67 -2.76
C HIS A 110 -10.80 -4.20 -1.55
N TYR A 111 -10.60 -2.95 -1.10
CA TYR A 111 -11.20 -2.43 0.13
C TYR A 111 -12.63 -1.88 -0.01
N ASN A 112 -13.18 -1.81 -1.20
CA ASN A 112 -14.56 -1.41 -1.42
C ASN A 112 -15.45 -2.55 -1.92
N ARG A 113 -14.88 -3.53 -2.67
CA ARG A 113 -15.67 -4.63 -3.23
C ARG A 113 -15.48 -5.95 -2.51
N ARG A 114 -14.24 -6.30 -2.16
CA ARG A 114 -13.93 -7.58 -1.52
C ARG A 114 -13.97 -7.50 -0.01
N GLU A 115 -13.55 -6.39 0.51
CA GLU A 115 -13.48 -6.10 1.93
C GLU A 115 -14.10 -4.71 2.16
N PRO A 116 -15.45 -4.57 2.30
CA PRO A 116 -16.16 -3.28 2.22
C PRO A 116 -15.90 -2.40 3.44
N ILE A 117 -14.65 -1.96 3.59
CA ILE A 117 -14.20 -1.03 4.62
C ILE A 117 -14.52 0.43 4.23
N GLY A 118 -14.81 0.70 2.93
CA GLY A 118 -15.13 2.05 2.47
C GLY A 118 -13.90 2.93 2.30
N MET A 119 -12.81 2.39 1.77
CA MET A 119 -11.60 3.14 1.47
C MET A 119 -11.88 4.22 0.42
N ASN A 120 -11.43 5.44 0.68
CA ASN A 120 -11.49 6.54 -0.30
C ASN A 120 -10.08 7.11 -0.51
N LEU A 121 -9.59 7.05 -1.74
CA LEU A 121 -8.30 7.58 -2.15
C LEU A 121 -8.53 8.72 -3.14
N ASN A 122 -8.29 9.96 -2.69
CA ASN A 122 -8.38 11.14 -3.54
C ASN A 122 -7.26 11.09 -4.60
N TRP A 123 -7.61 11.29 -5.87
CA TRP A 123 -6.68 11.19 -6.99
C TRP A 123 -5.57 12.26 -6.93
N ILE A 124 -5.88 13.49 -6.49
CA ILE A 124 -4.89 14.57 -6.34
C ILE A 124 -3.87 14.19 -5.27
N MET A 125 -4.37 13.73 -4.10
CA MET A 125 -3.52 13.29 -3.01
C MET A 125 -2.70 12.04 -3.37
N THR A 126 -3.22 11.22 -4.28
CA THR A 126 -2.49 10.06 -4.82
C THR A 126 -1.26 10.50 -5.62
N ILE A 127 -1.36 11.56 -6.43
CA ILE A 127 -0.22 12.09 -7.18
C ILE A 127 0.77 12.80 -6.25
N VAL A 128 0.27 13.71 -5.39
CA VAL A 128 1.11 14.57 -4.56
C VAL A 128 1.73 13.80 -3.40
N GLY A 129 0.95 12.97 -2.73
CA GLY A 129 1.36 12.22 -1.56
C GLY A 129 1.91 10.84 -1.86
N SER A 130 1.60 10.29 -3.07
CA SER A 130 2.08 9.01 -3.57
C SER A 130 2.15 7.92 -2.47
N VAL A 131 3.34 7.40 -2.23
CA VAL A 131 3.64 6.32 -1.27
C VAL A 131 3.22 6.65 0.16
N ILE A 132 3.43 7.90 0.59
CA ILE A 132 3.08 8.37 1.94
C ILE A 132 1.56 8.35 2.14
N TYR A 133 0.83 8.78 1.12
CA TYR A 133 -0.63 8.80 1.16
C TYR A 133 -1.22 7.39 1.22
N PHE A 134 -0.68 6.45 0.42
CA PHE A 134 -1.07 5.05 0.52
C PHE A 134 -0.79 4.47 1.91
N GLN A 135 0.40 4.74 2.46
CA GLN A 135 0.75 4.25 3.78
C GLN A 135 -0.17 4.82 4.87
N PHE A 136 -0.52 6.10 4.78
CA PHE A 136 -1.49 6.71 5.69
C PHE A 136 -2.87 6.04 5.60
N ALA A 137 -3.37 5.81 4.39
CA ALA A 137 -4.65 5.16 4.15
C ALA A 137 -4.64 3.70 4.67
N LEU A 138 -3.57 2.94 4.39
CA LEU A 138 -3.40 1.56 4.86
C LEU A 138 -3.30 1.47 6.39
N ASN A 139 -2.62 2.41 7.03
CA ASN A 139 -2.57 2.49 8.49
C ASN A 139 -3.96 2.74 9.10
N LYS A 140 -4.80 3.57 8.44
CA LYS A 140 -6.18 3.79 8.87
C LYS A 140 -7.01 2.51 8.77
N VAL A 141 -6.93 1.79 7.65
CA VAL A 141 -7.60 0.49 7.46
C VAL A 141 -7.16 -0.52 8.51
N SER A 142 -5.87 -0.60 8.77
CA SER A 142 -5.33 -1.51 9.77
C SER A 142 -5.90 -1.25 11.18
N ARG A 143 -6.01 0.02 11.59
CA ARG A 143 -6.63 0.40 12.88
C ARG A 143 -8.12 0.05 12.94
N GLN A 144 -8.84 0.21 11.83
CA GLN A 144 -10.25 -0.19 11.76
C GLN A 144 -10.43 -1.69 11.94
N LYS A 145 -9.56 -2.51 11.34
CA LYS A 145 -9.59 -3.97 11.52
C LYS A 145 -9.32 -4.38 12.96
N GLU A 146 -8.34 -3.78 13.63
CA GLU A 146 -8.07 -4.07 15.05
C GLU A 146 -9.24 -3.74 15.94
N ALA A 147 -9.87 -2.57 15.75
CA ALA A 147 -11.03 -2.20 16.53
C ALA A 147 -12.19 -3.21 16.36
N VAL A 148 -12.39 -3.72 15.14
CA VAL A 148 -13.39 -4.76 14.86
C VAL A 148 -13.03 -6.09 15.54
N GLU A 149 -11.77 -6.49 15.52
CA GLU A 149 -11.30 -7.71 16.18
C GLU A 149 -11.46 -7.61 17.71
N GLU A 150 -11.14 -6.48 18.29
CA GLU A 150 -11.30 -6.23 19.72
C GLU A 150 -12.77 -6.31 20.16
N ILE A 151 -13.69 -5.68 19.42
CA ILE A 151 -15.12 -5.76 19.68
C ILE A 151 -15.60 -7.23 19.60
N SER A 152 -15.15 -7.98 18.58
CA SER A 152 -15.54 -9.38 18.42
C SER A 152 -15.03 -10.27 19.54
N ALA A 153 -13.87 -9.99 20.10
CA ALA A 153 -13.31 -10.71 21.23
C ALA A 153 -14.16 -10.49 22.49
N ILE A 154 -14.53 -9.23 22.78
CA ILE A 154 -15.38 -8.86 23.93
C ILE A 154 -16.76 -9.51 23.84
N GLU A 155 -17.38 -9.54 22.64
CA GLU A 155 -18.66 -10.18 22.43
C GLU A 155 -18.59 -11.70 22.63
N SER A 156 -17.50 -12.34 22.22
CA SER A 156 -17.30 -13.77 22.42
C SER A 156 -17.16 -14.15 23.89
N GLU A 157 -16.50 -13.32 24.70
CA GLU A 157 -16.39 -13.54 26.14
C GLU A 157 -17.73 -13.40 26.86
N ARG A 158 -18.60 -12.47 26.42
CA ARG A 158 -19.94 -12.27 27.01
C ARG A 158 -20.92 -13.39 26.66
N SER A 159 -20.69 -14.11 25.59
CA SER A 159 -21.60 -15.17 25.10
C SER A 159 -21.35 -16.53 25.75
N VAL A 160 -20.33 -16.68 26.61
CA VAL A 160 -20.08 -17.93 27.36
C VAL A 160 -21.03 -17.95 28.57
N PRO A 161 -22.05 -18.82 28.59
CA PRO A 161 -22.94 -18.95 29.74
C PRO A 161 -22.16 -19.52 30.95
N ALA A 162 -22.41 -18.97 32.13
CA ALA A 162 -21.85 -19.44 33.41
C ALA A 162 -22.40 -20.83 33.77
#